data_affde2f4b8cdcc8df0e60bf1b566a3b1
#
_entry.id   affde2f4b8cdcc8df0e60bf1b566a3b1
#
_cell.length_a   1.000
_cell.length_b   1.000
_cell.length_c   1.000
_cell.angle_alpha   90.00
_cell.angle_beta   90.00
_cell.angle_gamma   90.00
#
_symmetry.space_group_name_H-M   'P 1'
#
loop_
_entity.id
_entity.type
_entity.pdbx_description
1 polymer ?
#
loop_
_entity_poly.entity_id
_entity_poly.type
_entity_poly.pdbx_seq_one_letter_code
_entity_poly.pdbx_strand_id
1 'polypeptide(L)'
;MGYTRTVCENECYEAKLAYSMHLAIKTEKESFTPFNHNSGVLFAKATENPDGSLNAKSLKSPWLFKQKDGGFGVMAVRVEAEGQDDEESRGSVLVWESENLISYRELGLLKLGEAFIDAVSCYYEEKIGAYVICWREEDGILHYGKVPNLTAECVEPLAEKELAVAQQKKEKLQGEVQRMP
;
A
#
# COMPACT_ATOMS: atom_id res chain seq x y z
N MET A 1 -6.39 -5.69 8.32
CA MET A 1 -6.40 -4.51 7.43
C MET A 1 -5.26 -3.58 7.81
N GLY A 2 -4.50 -3.08 6.83
CA GLY A 2 -3.55 -1.98 7.02
C GLY A 2 -4.24 -0.63 6.73
N TYR A 3 -3.90 0.42 7.47
CA TYR A 3 -4.43 1.77 7.28
C TYR A 3 -3.49 2.84 7.85
N THR A 4 -3.66 4.09 7.45
CA THR A 4 -3.06 5.26 8.09
C THR A 4 -4.11 5.97 8.95
N ARG A 5 -3.67 6.67 10.00
CA ARG A 5 -4.57 7.48 10.83
C ARG A 5 -4.72 8.89 10.23
N THR A 6 -5.80 9.55 10.60
CA THR A 6 -5.90 11.00 10.44
C THR A 6 -5.14 11.68 11.58
N VAL A 7 -4.36 12.71 11.27
CA VAL A 7 -3.69 13.56 12.27
C VAL A 7 -4.76 14.35 13.03
N CYS A 8 -4.71 14.30 14.35
CA CYS A 8 -5.61 15.07 15.21
C CYS A 8 -4.92 16.38 15.64
N GLU A 9 -5.64 17.51 15.62
CA GLU A 9 -5.12 18.83 15.96
C GLU A 9 -4.49 18.94 17.37
N ASN A 10 -4.92 18.07 18.29
CA ASN A 10 -4.42 18.03 19.67
C ASN A 10 -3.44 16.88 19.95
N GLU A 11 -2.91 16.23 18.91
CA GLU A 11 -1.92 15.18 19.08
C GLU A 11 -0.57 15.77 19.48
N CYS A 12 0.01 15.26 20.57
CA CYS A 12 1.36 15.64 21.00
C CYS A 12 2.45 14.89 20.21
N TYR A 13 2.08 14.07 19.23
CA TYR A 13 2.99 13.29 18.41
C TYR A 13 3.20 13.94 17.05
N GLU A 14 4.37 13.69 16.47
CA GLU A 14 4.67 14.15 15.11
C GLU A 14 3.72 13.52 14.07
N ALA A 15 3.32 14.29 13.06
CA ALA A 15 2.40 13.86 12.00
C ALA A 15 2.82 12.55 11.31
N LYS A 16 4.13 12.33 11.13
CA LYS A 16 4.68 11.09 10.55
C LYS A 16 4.28 9.80 11.28
N LEU A 17 3.93 9.88 12.57
CA LEU A 17 3.45 8.72 13.32
C LEU A 17 2.03 8.34 12.93
N ALA A 18 1.19 9.29 12.54
CA ALA A 18 -0.13 9.04 11.96
C ALA A 18 -0.03 8.48 10.53
N TYR A 19 0.93 8.96 9.76
CA TYR A 19 1.22 8.52 8.39
C TYR A 19 2.13 7.28 8.31
N SER A 20 2.15 6.44 9.32
CA SER A 20 2.69 5.08 9.31
C SER A 20 1.59 4.06 9.01
N MET A 21 1.94 2.82 8.70
CA MET A 21 0.93 1.77 8.62
C MET A 21 0.52 1.31 10.01
N HIS A 22 -0.77 1.31 10.27
CA HIS A 22 -1.44 0.73 11.43
C HIS A 22 -2.16 -0.55 11.03
N LEU A 23 -2.46 -1.41 11.99
CA LEU A 23 -3.21 -2.64 11.76
C LEU A 23 -4.55 -2.61 12.51
N ALA A 24 -5.58 -3.14 11.86
CA ALA A 24 -6.85 -3.46 12.50
C ALA A 24 -7.26 -4.89 12.20
N ILE A 25 -7.88 -5.54 13.18
CA ILE A 25 -8.39 -6.91 13.09
C ILE A 25 -9.91 -6.85 13.01
N LYS A 26 -10.49 -7.59 12.08
CA LYS A 26 -11.94 -7.79 12.04
C LYS A 26 -12.31 -8.80 13.13
N THR A 27 -13.17 -8.41 14.03
CA THR A 27 -13.71 -9.27 15.10
C THR A 27 -14.99 -9.96 14.64
N GLU A 28 -15.48 -10.95 15.41
CA GLU A 28 -16.75 -11.65 15.16
C GLU A 28 -17.98 -10.70 15.17
N LYS A 29 -17.84 -9.52 15.76
CA LYS A 29 -18.87 -8.46 15.75
C LYS A 29 -18.86 -7.60 14.47
N GLU A 30 -18.17 -8.03 13.43
CA GLU A 30 -18.03 -7.35 12.13
C GLU A 30 -17.37 -5.95 12.18
N SER A 31 -16.92 -5.49 13.34
CA SER A 31 -16.19 -4.23 13.50
C SER A 31 -14.68 -4.43 13.41
N PHE A 32 -13.98 -3.45 12.84
CA PHE A 32 -12.53 -3.40 12.88
C PHE A 32 -12.07 -2.83 14.22
N THR A 33 -11.19 -3.55 14.90
CA THR A 33 -10.57 -3.10 16.15
C THR A 33 -9.11 -2.80 15.88
N PRO A 34 -8.61 -1.59 16.20
CA PRO A 34 -7.20 -1.27 16.08
C PRO A 34 -6.34 -2.25 16.89
N PHE A 35 -5.26 -2.70 16.27
CA PHE A 35 -4.25 -3.54 16.91
C PHE A 35 -3.15 -2.69 17.54
N ASN A 36 -2.43 -3.24 18.53
CA ASN A 36 -1.28 -2.61 19.17
C ASN A 36 -1.56 -1.18 19.67
N HIS A 37 -2.69 -0.99 20.38
CA HIS A 37 -3.12 0.30 20.90
C HIS A 37 -3.17 1.43 19.85
N ASN A 38 -3.48 1.07 18.60
CA ASN A 38 -3.45 1.97 17.45
C ASN A 38 -2.07 2.61 17.19
N SER A 39 -0.99 1.92 17.55
CA SER A 39 0.38 2.34 17.23
C SER A 39 0.77 1.90 15.83
N GLY A 40 1.62 2.68 15.16
CA GLY A 40 2.18 2.31 13.87
C GLY A 40 3.07 1.06 13.96
N VAL A 41 2.97 0.19 12.97
CA VAL A 41 3.74 -1.06 12.89
C VAL A 41 4.75 -1.08 11.74
N LEU A 42 4.59 -0.20 10.74
CA LEU A 42 5.51 -0.05 9.62
C LEU A 42 5.66 1.43 9.27
N PHE A 43 6.92 1.86 9.15
CA PHE A 43 7.32 3.23 8.88
C PHE A 43 8.17 3.28 7.61
N ALA A 44 8.05 4.36 6.83
CA ALA A 44 9.00 4.62 5.75
C ALA A 44 10.37 4.97 6.33
N LYS A 45 11.42 4.53 5.64
CA LYS A 45 12.77 4.99 5.93
C LYS A 45 12.97 6.40 5.39
N ALA A 46 13.74 7.22 6.12
CA ALA A 46 14.21 8.48 5.61
C ALA A 46 15.11 8.27 4.38
N THR A 47 15.09 9.22 3.46
CA THR A 47 16.07 9.31 2.36
C THR A 47 17.21 10.27 2.72
N GLU A 48 18.34 10.13 2.05
CA GLU A 48 19.50 10.99 2.28
C GLU A 48 19.55 12.10 1.22
N ASN A 49 19.67 13.33 1.65
CA ASN A 49 19.87 14.48 0.78
C ASN A 49 21.35 14.56 0.31
N PRO A 50 21.65 15.30 -0.76
CA PRO A 50 23.02 15.47 -1.26
C PRO A 50 24.01 16.07 -0.25
N ASP A 51 23.54 16.76 0.76
CA ASP A 51 24.34 17.35 1.85
C ASP A 51 24.54 16.40 3.03
N GLY A 52 24.04 15.17 2.94
CA GLY A 52 24.10 14.14 3.99
C GLY A 52 23.04 14.28 5.08
N SER A 53 22.15 15.27 4.99
CA SER A 53 21.00 15.36 5.90
C SER A 53 19.92 14.33 5.55
N LEU A 54 19.11 13.93 6.55
CA LEU A 54 18.03 12.96 6.35
C LEU A 54 16.72 13.70 6.04
N ASN A 55 16.05 13.25 4.98
CA ASN A 55 14.71 13.66 4.63
C ASN A 55 13.70 12.63 5.15
N ALA A 56 12.93 12.99 6.17
CA ALA A 56 11.95 12.10 6.78
C ALA A 56 10.81 11.81 5.81
N LYS A 57 10.44 10.53 5.70
CA LYS A 57 9.37 10.05 4.82
C LYS A 57 8.26 9.38 5.64
N SER A 58 7.08 9.34 5.05
CA SER A 58 5.85 8.77 5.61
C SER A 58 5.15 7.87 4.61
N LEU A 59 4.03 7.27 5.01
CA LEU A 59 3.25 6.34 4.18
C LEU A 59 1.81 6.83 4.02
N LYS A 60 1.26 6.65 2.82
CA LYS A 60 -0.14 6.88 2.47
C LYS A 60 -0.72 5.61 1.86
N SER A 61 -2.01 5.36 2.08
CA SER A 61 -2.77 4.27 1.45
C SER A 61 -2.12 2.87 1.54
N PRO A 62 -1.69 2.39 2.74
CA PRO A 62 -1.07 1.09 2.86
C PRO A 62 -2.07 -0.02 2.54
N TRP A 63 -1.66 -0.96 1.70
CA TRP A 63 -2.44 -2.14 1.32
C TRP A 63 -1.73 -3.41 1.76
N LEU A 64 -2.38 -4.16 2.66
CA LEU A 64 -1.91 -5.45 3.15
C LEU A 64 -2.60 -6.58 2.38
N PHE A 65 -1.83 -7.54 1.87
CA PHE A 65 -2.34 -8.70 1.12
C PHE A 65 -1.60 -9.98 1.48
N LYS A 66 -2.21 -11.12 1.16
CA LYS A 66 -1.56 -12.42 1.29
C LYS A 66 -0.70 -12.71 0.05
N GLN A 67 0.50 -13.23 0.27
CA GLN A 67 1.34 -13.76 -0.78
C GLN A 67 0.91 -15.18 -1.17
N LYS A 68 1.30 -15.61 -2.38
CA LYS A 68 1.01 -16.96 -2.89
C LYS A 68 1.58 -18.06 -1.99
N ASP A 69 2.70 -17.80 -1.34
CA ASP A 69 3.45 -18.77 -0.54
C ASP A 69 3.10 -18.72 0.96
N GLY A 70 2.05 -17.96 1.33
CA GLY A 70 1.49 -17.94 2.68
C GLY A 70 1.93 -16.77 3.55
N GLY A 71 2.92 -15.98 3.18
CA GLY A 71 3.32 -14.76 3.85
C GLY A 71 2.41 -13.57 3.53
N PHE A 72 2.84 -12.38 3.92
CA PHE A 72 2.14 -11.12 3.70
C PHE A 72 2.98 -10.17 2.85
N GLY A 73 2.32 -9.45 1.96
CA GLY A 73 2.90 -8.32 1.25
C GLY A 73 2.24 -7.02 1.73
N VAL A 74 3.00 -5.94 1.68
CA VAL A 74 2.49 -4.58 1.88
C VAL A 74 2.93 -3.72 0.73
N MET A 75 2.01 -2.93 0.19
CA MET A 75 2.31 -1.84 -0.72
C MET A 75 1.79 -0.53 -0.13
N ALA A 76 2.55 0.54 -0.24
CA ALA A 76 2.11 1.87 0.20
C ALA A 76 2.74 2.96 -0.66
N VAL A 77 2.05 4.07 -0.79
CA VAL A 77 2.60 5.29 -1.40
C VAL A 77 3.55 5.94 -0.39
N ARG A 78 4.78 6.25 -0.81
CA ARG A 78 5.70 7.05 -0.01
C ARG A 78 5.36 8.52 -0.19
N VAL A 79 5.33 9.25 0.91
CA VAL A 79 5.05 10.69 0.96
C VAL A 79 6.07 11.38 1.85
N GLU A 80 6.16 12.69 1.78
CA GLU A 80 6.92 13.51 2.72
C GLU A 80 6.40 13.34 4.15
N ALA A 81 7.17 13.75 5.15
CA ALA A 81 6.86 13.55 6.57
C ALA A 81 5.47 14.03 6.99
N GLU A 82 4.97 15.09 6.37
CA GLU A 82 3.65 15.68 6.67
C GLU A 82 2.57 15.29 5.67
N GLY A 83 2.84 14.29 4.81
CA GLY A 83 1.85 13.72 3.91
C GLY A 83 1.78 14.35 2.52
N GLN A 84 2.66 15.32 2.18
CA GLN A 84 2.77 15.87 0.84
C GLN A 84 3.38 14.85 -0.11
N ASP A 85 3.18 15.04 -1.41
CA ASP A 85 3.72 14.17 -2.43
C ASP A 85 5.25 14.18 -2.44
N ASP A 86 5.83 13.00 -2.61
CA ASP A 86 7.28 12.79 -2.65
C ASP A 86 7.75 12.62 -4.10
N GLU A 87 8.43 13.63 -4.62
CA GLU A 87 8.94 13.63 -5.99
C GLU A 87 9.94 12.49 -6.26
N GLU A 88 10.71 12.05 -5.27
CA GLU A 88 11.67 10.95 -5.43
C GLU A 88 11.00 9.60 -5.70
N SER A 89 9.75 9.43 -5.26
CA SER A 89 8.96 8.21 -5.48
C SER A 89 7.81 8.39 -6.47
N ARG A 90 7.79 9.47 -7.23
CA ARG A 90 6.75 9.76 -8.21
C ARG A 90 6.49 8.58 -9.13
N GLY A 91 5.22 8.22 -9.28
CA GLY A 91 4.77 7.09 -10.08
C GLY A 91 5.18 5.71 -9.54
N SER A 92 5.59 5.63 -8.28
CA SER A 92 6.05 4.38 -7.65
C SER A 92 5.40 4.15 -6.29
N VAL A 93 5.46 2.91 -5.83
CA VAL A 93 5.03 2.52 -4.48
C VAL A 93 6.13 1.74 -3.79
N LEU A 94 6.26 1.88 -2.48
CA LEU A 94 7.10 1.02 -1.67
C LEU A 94 6.46 -0.35 -1.49
N VAL A 95 7.30 -1.38 -1.51
CA VAL A 95 6.89 -2.78 -1.36
C VAL A 95 7.65 -3.41 -0.20
N TRP A 96 6.95 -4.14 0.65
CA TRP A 96 7.51 -4.95 1.73
C TRP A 96 6.93 -6.35 1.72
N GLU A 97 7.68 -7.26 2.32
CA GLU A 97 7.19 -8.59 2.68
C GLU A 97 7.31 -8.83 4.18
N SER A 98 6.50 -9.72 4.70
CA SER A 98 6.52 -10.16 6.10
C SER A 98 5.96 -11.58 6.22
N GLU A 99 6.57 -12.39 7.07
CA GLU A 99 6.05 -13.72 7.39
C GLU A 99 5.00 -13.68 8.52
N ASN A 100 5.06 -12.68 9.39
CA ASN A 100 4.35 -12.69 10.67
C ASN A 100 3.70 -11.37 11.07
N LEU A 101 3.76 -10.32 10.23
CA LEU A 101 3.26 -8.97 10.51
C LEU A 101 3.94 -8.27 11.71
N ILE A 102 5.10 -8.77 12.14
CA ILE A 102 5.94 -8.18 13.19
C ILE A 102 7.22 -7.61 12.60
N SER A 103 7.84 -8.38 11.69
CA SER A 103 9.05 -7.98 11.00
C SER A 103 8.75 -7.78 9.51
N TYR A 104 9.19 -6.66 8.96
CA TYR A 104 8.97 -6.29 7.57
C TYR A 104 10.32 -6.12 6.86
N ARG A 105 10.48 -6.77 5.72
CA ARG A 105 11.61 -6.58 4.82
C ARG A 105 11.18 -5.71 3.65
N GLU A 106 11.80 -4.54 3.51
CA GLU A 106 11.58 -3.66 2.36
C GLU A 106 12.24 -4.25 1.11
N LEU A 107 11.48 -4.32 0.03
CA LEU A 107 11.92 -4.82 -1.26
C LEU A 107 12.34 -3.69 -2.21
N GLY A 108 11.88 -2.47 -1.95
CA GLY A 108 12.18 -1.27 -2.72
C GLY A 108 10.97 -0.61 -3.35
N LEU A 109 11.22 0.27 -4.31
CA LEU A 109 10.19 0.95 -5.09
C LEU A 109 9.81 0.11 -6.31
N LEU A 110 8.51 -0.02 -6.54
CA LEU A 110 7.92 -0.59 -7.75
C LEU A 110 7.33 0.54 -8.59
N LYS A 111 7.83 0.72 -9.81
CA LYS A 111 7.33 1.71 -10.76
C LYS A 111 6.00 1.27 -11.35
N LEU A 112 4.97 2.11 -11.23
CA LEU A 112 3.62 1.88 -11.74
C LEU A 112 3.30 2.78 -12.94
N GLY A 113 3.76 4.03 -12.93
CA GLY A 113 3.47 5.04 -13.95
C GLY A 113 4.36 6.27 -13.82
N GLU A 114 3.91 7.39 -14.35
CA GLU A 114 4.64 8.66 -14.31
C GLU A 114 3.97 9.73 -13.43
N ALA A 115 2.69 9.56 -13.10
CA ALA A 115 1.94 10.48 -12.25
C ALA A 115 2.06 10.09 -10.78
N PHE A 116 1.70 10.99 -9.87
CA PHE A 116 1.59 10.66 -8.46
C PHE A 116 0.48 9.64 -8.21
N ILE A 117 0.75 8.71 -7.30
CA ILE A 117 -0.17 7.64 -6.94
C ILE A 117 -0.96 8.08 -5.69
N ASP A 118 -2.29 8.04 -5.78
CA ASP A 118 -3.16 8.31 -4.64
C ASP A 118 -3.45 7.07 -3.81
N ALA A 119 -3.67 5.94 -4.47
CA ALA A 119 -3.99 4.68 -3.79
C ALA A 119 -3.49 3.47 -4.58
N VAL A 120 -3.16 2.40 -3.88
CA VAL A 120 -2.71 1.13 -4.46
C VAL A 120 -3.44 -0.04 -3.80
N SER A 121 -3.66 -1.10 -4.56
CA SER A 121 -4.08 -2.40 -4.06
C SER A 121 -3.39 -3.51 -4.85
N CYS A 122 -3.15 -4.65 -4.20
CA CYS A 122 -2.47 -5.79 -4.78
C CYS A 122 -3.09 -7.09 -4.26
N TYR A 123 -3.10 -8.11 -5.12
CA TYR A 123 -3.45 -9.48 -4.74
C TYR A 123 -2.83 -10.46 -5.72
N TYR A 124 -2.58 -11.68 -5.26
CA TYR A 124 -2.17 -12.77 -6.16
C TYR A 124 -3.40 -13.34 -6.88
N GLU A 125 -3.32 -13.51 -8.20
CA GLU A 125 -4.37 -14.09 -9.01
C GLU A 125 -3.88 -15.40 -9.65
N GLU A 126 -4.41 -16.53 -9.17
CA GLU A 126 -4.00 -17.85 -9.62
C GLU A 126 -4.21 -18.08 -11.12
N LYS A 127 -5.30 -17.54 -11.68
CA LYS A 127 -5.61 -17.69 -13.11
C LYS A 127 -4.62 -16.96 -14.02
N ILE A 128 -3.99 -15.90 -13.50
CA ILE A 128 -2.97 -15.11 -14.20
C ILE A 128 -1.58 -15.63 -13.85
N GLY A 129 -1.42 -16.23 -12.67
CA GLY A 129 -0.15 -16.71 -12.15
C GLY A 129 0.78 -15.57 -11.70
N ALA A 130 0.23 -14.41 -11.38
CA ALA A 130 0.96 -13.19 -11.06
C ALA A 130 0.23 -12.35 -9.99
N TYR A 131 0.95 -11.40 -9.40
CA TYR A 131 0.34 -10.36 -8.58
C TYR A 131 -0.29 -9.32 -9.49
N VAL A 132 -1.57 -9.09 -9.32
CA VAL A 132 -2.33 -8.02 -9.99
C VAL A 132 -2.30 -6.80 -9.11
N ILE A 133 -1.89 -5.69 -9.68
CA ILE A 133 -1.81 -4.39 -9.01
C ILE A 133 -2.83 -3.47 -9.67
N CYS A 134 -3.60 -2.80 -8.83
CA CYS A 134 -4.52 -1.76 -9.25
C CYS A 134 -4.14 -0.48 -8.51
N TRP A 135 -3.92 0.60 -9.22
CA TRP A 135 -3.61 1.89 -8.62
C TRP A 135 -4.48 3.00 -9.18
N ARG A 136 -4.62 4.04 -8.41
CA ARG A 136 -5.31 5.26 -8.81
C ARG A 136 -4.31 6.41 -8.76
N GLU A 137 -4.27 7.17 -9.83
CA GLU A 137 -3.52 8.42 -9.90
C GLU A 137 -4.33 9.58 -9.30
N GLU A 138 -3.72 10.73 -9.08
CA GLU A 138 -4.37 11.91 -8.47
C GLU A 138 -5.55 12.45 -9.28
N ASP A 139 -5.54 12.25 -10.59
CA ASP A 139 -6.65 12.60 -11.48
C ASP A 139 -7.88 11.68 -11.33
N GLY A 140 -7.77 10.65 -10.47
CA GLY A 140 -8.80 9.67 -10.20
C GLY A 140 -8.83 8.51 -11.19
N ILE A 141 -7.99 8.49 -12.20
CA ILE A 141 -7.93 7.41 -13.20
C ILE A 141 -7.38 6.13 -12.54
N LEU A 142 -8.05 5.03 -12.86
CA LEU A 142 -7.72 3.72 -12.33
C LEU A 142 -6.95 2.91 -13.37
N HIS A 143 -5.81 2.41 -12.96
CA HIS A 143 -4.89 1.62 -13.78
C HIS A 143 -4.74 0.21 -13.23
N TYR A 144 -4.31 -0.70 -14.10
CA TYR A 144 -4.06 -2.11 -13.77
C TYR A 144 -2.77 -2.59 -14.42
N GLY A 145 -2.02 -3.36 -13.67
CA GLY A 145 -0.82 -4.04 -14.15
C GLY A 145 -0.59 -5.33 -13.39
N LYS A 146 0.46 -6.06 -13.75
CA LYS A 146 0.89 -7.26 -13.06
C LYS A 146 2.38 -7.31 -12.88
N VAL A 147 2.81 -8.08 -11.88
CA VAL A 147 4.22 -8.45 -11.69
C VAL A 147 4.31 -9.94 -11.38
N PRO A 148 5.34 -10.65 -11.88
CA PRO A 148 5.52 -12.06 -11.61
C PRO A 148 5.91 -12.34 -10.14
N ASN A 149 6.56 -11.38 -9.50
CA ASN A 149 6.98 -11.42 -8.10
C ASN A 149 7.07 -9.99 -7.53
N LEU A 150 7.23 -9.87 -6.22
CA LEU A 150 7.24 -8.59 -5.51
C LEU A 150 8.58 -7.84 -5.59
N THR A 151 9.62 -8.44 -6.18
CA THR A 151 10.93 -7.80 -6.40
C THR A 151 11.08 -7.22 -7.81
N ALA A 152 10.00 -7.20 -8.60
CA ALA A 152 9.98 -6.56 -9.90
C ALA A 152 10.21 -5.04 -9.77
N GLU A 153 10.91 -4.44 -10.73
CA GLU A 153 11.19 -3.01 -10.73
C GLU A 153 10.04 -2.18 -11.34
N CYS A 154 9.27 -2.78 -12.23
CA CYS A 154 8.14 -2.13 -12.88
C CYS A 154 7.00 -3.12 -13.18
N VAL A 155 5.80 -2.58 -13.37
CA VAL A 155 4.63 -3.37 -13.77
C VAL A 155 4.63 -3.67 -15.27
N GLU A 156 4.06 -4.83 -15.61
CA GLU A 156 3.71 -5.20 -16.96
C GLU A 156 2.21 -4.93 -17.20
N PRO A 157 1.80 -4.55 -18.42
CA PRO A 157 0.38 -4.39 -18.73
C PRO A 157 -0.35 -5.74 -18.67
N LEU A 158 -1.62 -5.71 -18.26
CA LEU A 158 -2.50 -6.86 -18.36
C LEU A 158 -2.95 -7.06 -19.80
N ALA A 159 -3.00 -8.31 -20.25
CA ALA A 159 -3.70 -8.65 -21.48
C ALA A 159 -5.22 -8.43 -21.30
N GLU A 160 -5.95 -8.24 -22.40
CA GLU A 160 -7.38 -7.92 -22.38
C GLU A 160 -8.23 -8.89 -21.52
N LYS A 161 -7.96 -10.20 -21.65
CA LYS A 161 -8.63 -11.22 -20.83
C LYS A 161 -8.27 -11.18 -19.34
N GLU A 162 -7.03 -10.83 -19.02
CA GLU A 162 -6.55 -10.67 -17.65
C GLU A 162 -7.17 -9.42 -17.01
N LEU A 163 -7.30 -8.33 -17.78
CA LEU A 163 -7.94 -7.10 -17.33
C LEU A 163 -9.41 -7.35 -16.95
N ALA A 164 -10.15 -8.11 -17.77
CA ALA A 164 -11.53 -8.49 -17.44
C ALA A 164 -11.64 -9.27 -16.13
N VAL A 165 -10.71 -10.20 -15.85
CA VAL A 165 -10.64 -10.94 -14.58
C VAL A 165 -10.35 -10.00 -13.40
N ALA A 166 -9.41 -9.07 -13.57
CA ALA A 166 -9.03 -8.11 -12.54
C ALA A 166 -10.19 -7.18 -12.17
N GLN A 167 -10.90 -6.65 -13.16
CA GLN A 167 -12.05 -5.76 -12.97
C GLN A 167 -13.20 -6.46 -12.23
N GLN A 168 -13.57 -7.68 -12.63
CA GLN A 168 -14.60 -8.47 -11.94
C GLN A 168 -14.27 -8.74 -10.46
N LYS A 169 -13.02 -9.01 -10.15
CA LYS A 169 -12.59 -9.25 -8.76
C LYS A 169 -12.66 -7.99 -7.90
N LYS A 170 -12.30 -6.84 -8.49
CA LYS A 170 -12.40 -5.56 -7.80
C LYS A 170 -13.85 -5.19 -7.47
N GLU A 171 -14.78 -5.36 -8.39
CA GLU A 171 -16.20 -5.12 -8.16
C GLU A 171 -16.74 -5.97 -7.00
N LYS A 172 -16.33 -7.24 -6.90
CA LYS A 172 -16.67 -8.11 -5.76
C LYS A 172 -16.13 -7.57 -4.45
N LEU A 173 -14.85 -7.18 -4.39
CA LEU A 173 -14.22 -6.63 -3.19
C LEU A 173 -14.88 -5.31 -2.76
N GLN A 174 -15.22 -4.43 -3.69
CA GLN A 174 -15.94 -3.19 -3.40
C GLN A 174 -17.38 -3.46 -2.94
N GLY A 175 -18.06 -4.42 -3.54
CA GLY A 175 -19.41 -4.82 -3.13
C GLY A 175 -19.45 -5.45 -1.73
N GLU A 176 -18.39 -6.14 -1.30
CA GLU A 176 -18.25 -6.65 0.06
C GLU A 176 -17.99 -5.53 1.07
N VAL A 177 -17.19 -4.52 0.72
CA VAL A 177 -16.90 -3.34 1.57
C VAL A 177 -18.15 -2.45 1.72
N GLN A 178 -18.94 -2.26 0.66
CA GLN A 178 -20.18 -1.46 0.72
C GLN A 178 -21.34 -2.15 1.46
N ARG A 179 -21.30 -3.46 1.64
CA ARG A 179 -22.29 -4.21 2.42
C ARG A 179 -21.94 -4.31 3.91
N MET A 180 -20.87 -3.68 4.32
CA MET A 180 -20.54 -3.55 5.75
C MET A 180 -21.33 -2.36 6.30
N PRO A 181 -22.23 -2.59 7.30
CA PRO A 181 -22.99 -1.54 7.93
C PRO A 181 -22.10 -0.57 8.70
#